data_4bcc70557e5d326351abc27cace1bfa9
#
_entry.id   4bcc70557e5d326351abc27cace1bfa9
#
_cell.length_a   1.000
_cell.length_b   1.000
_cell.length_c   1.000
_cell.angle_alpha   90.00
_cell.angle_beta   90.00
_cell.angle_gamma   90.00
#
_symmetry.space_group_name_H-M   'P 1'
#
loop_
_entity.id
_entity.type
_entity.pdbx_description
1 polymer ?
#
loop_
_entity_poly.entity_id
_entity_poly.type
_entity_poly.pdbx_seq_one_letter_code
_entity_poly.pdbx_strand_id
1 'polypeptide(L)'
;MSNTTDSAIEFTGVTRQFGPDVRALDDVSCTVGAGEVVVLLGLSGSGKSTLLRHVDGLVTPSTGTVTTLGIDVGAASARELRALRKQVGFVFQQFHLVGSMTLLENVCTGALASLRGPRFGLITYPKSIRLRALENLDRVGLADQAFQRADTLSGGQQQRGAVARALMQQPRILLADEPVASLDPESADQVMRLIARISAEDNLTVVCSLHQVELALTWGNRVIGLRSGRVVLDTPTSGLARGEAMSVYAKVAAPVVPLLAKTG
;
A
#
# COMPACT_ATOMS: atom_id res chain seq x y z
N MET A 1 -32.09 1.06 5.97
CA MET A 1 -31.23 2.19 6.35
C MET A 1 -29.80 1.71 6.16
N SER A 2 -29.21 2.00 5.01
CA SER A 2 -27.82 1.63 4.69
C SER A 2 -26.90 2.47 5.59
N ASN A 3 -26.18 1.80 6.49
CA ASN A 3 -25.01 2.36 7.15
C ASN A 3 -24.03 2.76 6.04
N THR A 4 -23.95 4.02 5.69
CA THR A 4 -22.82 4.59 5.00
C THR A 4 -21.64 4.53 5.94
N THR A 5 -20.96 3.38 5.99
CA THR A 5 -19.60 3.28 6.54
C THR A 5 -18.80 4.35 5.83
N ASP A 6 -18.20 5.28 6.59
CA ASP A 6 -17.45 6.42 6.03
C ASP A 6 -16.32 5.84 5.15
N SER A 7 -16.50 5.90 3.82
CA SER A 7 -15.57 5.30 2.86
C SER A 7 -14.26 6.11 2.86
N ALA A 8 -13.14 5.47 3.20
CA ALA A 8 -11.83 6.10 3.12
C ALA A 8 -11.31 6.17 1.68
N ILE A 9 -11.65 5.14 0.86
CA ILE A 9 -11.24 5.05 -0.55
C ILE A 9 -12.41 4.47 -1.35
N GLU A 10 -12.67 5.04 -2.53
CA GLU A 10 -13.69 4.57 -3.45
C GLU A 10 -13.16 4.59 -4.89
N PHE A 11 -13.32 3.47 -5.59
CA PHE A 11 -13.07 3.32 -7.02
C PHE A 11 -14.39 3.09 -7.72
N THR A 12 -14.69 3.85 -8.77
CA THR A 12 -15.94 3.73 -9.55
C THR A 12 -15.61 3.67 -11.04
N GLY A 13 -15.74 2.49 -11.64
CA GLY A 13 -15.51 2.25 -13.07
C GLY A 13 -14.11 2.61 -13.55
N VAL A 14 -13.10 2.42 -12.70
CA VAL A 14 -11.74 2.91 -12.96
C VAL A 14 -11.03 2.06 -13.99
N THR A 15 -10.64 2.71 -15.08
CA THR A 15 -9.74 2.13 -16.09
C THR A 15 -8.46 2.94 -16.15
N ARG A 16 -7.31 2.26 -16.20
CA ARG A 16 -6.01 2.87 -16.44
C ARG A 16 -5.27 2.17 -17.56
N GLN A 17 -4.95 2.93 -18.60
CA GLN A 17 -4.19 2.49 -19.75
C GLN A 17 -2.83 3.21 -19.80
N PHE A 18 -1.75 2.46 -20.04
CA PHE A 18 -0.40 2.97 -20.29
C PHE A 18 -0.05 2.69 -21.75
N GLY A 19 -0.06 3.72 -22.58
CA GLY A 19 0.11 3.55 -24.04
C GLY A 19 -1.05 2.78 -24.68
N PRO A 20 -0.93 2.33 -25.93
CA PRO A 20 -2.00 1.64 -26.65
C PRO A 20 -2.27 0.22 -26.15
N ASP A 21 -1.24 -0.49 -25.63
CA ASP A 21 -1.28 -1.94 -25.47
C ASP A 21 -1.42 -2.41 -24.00
N VAL A 22 -1.18 -1.54 -23.00
CA VAL A 22 -1.17 -1.95 -21.60
C VAL A 22 -2.33 -1.35 -20.84
N ARG A 23 -3.36 -2.16 -20.59
CA ARG A 23 -4.47 -1.82 -19.69
C ARG A 23 -4.18 -2.41 -18.31
N ALA A 24 -3.73 -1.56 -17.38
CA ALA A 24 -3.33 -1.97 -16.04
C ALA A 24 -4.52 -2.14 -15.09
N LEU A 25 -5.58 -1.32 -15.25
CA LEU A 25 -6.88 -1.48 -14.60
C LEU A 25 -7.97 -1.41 -15.66
N ASP A 26 -9.03 -2.20 -15.50
CA ASP A 26 -10.12 -2.34 -16.45
C ASP A 26 -11.45 -2.44 -15.70
N ASP A 27 -12.20 -1.33 -15.68
CA ASP A 27 -13.50 -1.19 -15.05
C ASP A 27 -13.54 -1.62 -13.57
N VAL A 28 -12.56 -1.13 -12.80
CA VAL A 28 -12.44 -1.47 -11.37
C VAL A 28 -13.40 -0.62 -10.54
N SER A 29 -14.27 -1.30 -9.78
CA SER A 29 -15.13 -0.68 -8.77
C SER A 29 -14.97 -1.42 -7.45
N CYS A 30 -14.57 -0.72 -6.39
CA CYS A 30 -14.46 -1.24 -5.03
C CYS A 30 -14.37 -0.08 -4.03
N THR A 31 -14.68 -0.34 -2.77
CA THR A 31 -14.58 0.62 -1.68
C THR A 31 -13.72 0.06 -0.56
N VAL A 32 -13.09 0.94 0.22
CA VAL A 32 -12.39 0.59 1.46
C VAL A 32 -12.93 1.48 2.57
N GLY A 33 -13.45 0.86 3.62
CA GLY A 33 -13.98 1.56 4.80
C GLY A 33 -12.86 2.16 5.65
N ALA A 34 -13.19 3.20 6.42
CA ALA A 34 -12.26 3.77 7.39
C ALA A 34 -11.91 2.74 8.48
N GLY A 35 -10.60 2.59 8.80
CA GLY A 35 -10.10 1.62 9.76
C GLY A 35 -10.07 0.17 9.28
N GLU A 36 -10.42 -0.09 8.02
CA GLU A 36 -10.40 -1.44 7.43
C GLU A 36 -8.97 -1.83 7.01
N VAL A 37 -8.61 -3.10 7.19
CA VAL A 37 -7.38 -3.70 6.67
C VAL A 37 -7.73 -4.56 5.46
N VAL A 38 -7.49 -4.04 4.27
CA VAL A 38 -7.78 -4.70 2.99
C VAL A 38 -6.49 -5.25 2.39
N VAL A 39 -6.52 -6.51 1.99
CA VAL A 39 -5.42 -7.15 1.27
C VAL A 39 -5.75 -7.33 -0.20
N LEU A 40 -4.88 -6.83 -1.06
CA LEU A 40 -4.93 -7.03 -2.51
C LEU A 40 -4.18 -8.32 -2.88
N LEU A 41 -4.88 -9.29 -3.45
CA LEU A 41 -4.30 -10.52 -4.00
C LEU A 41 -4.26 -10.49 -5.53
N GLY A 42 -3.29 -11.16 -6.12
CA GLY A 42 -3.18 -11.34 -7.57
C GLY A 42 -1.75 -11.58 -8.03
N LEU A 43 -1.61 -12.11 -9.24
CA LEU A 43 -0.32 -12.33 -9.89
C LEU A 43 0.45 -11.01 -10.10
N SER A 44 1.75 -11.11 -10.37
CA SER A 44 2.53 -9.97 -10.86
C SER A 44 1.90 -9.43 -12.15
N GLY A 45 1.79 -8.10 -12.26
CA GLY A 45 1.13 -7.45 -13.39
C GLY A 45 -0.41 -7.45 -13.34
N SER A 46 -1.06 -7.94 -12.27
CA SER A 46 -2.54 -7.92 -12.16
C SER A 46 -3.15 -6.54 -11.92
N GLY A 47 -2.35 -5.49 -11.64
CA GLY A 47 -2.81 -4.13 -11.41
C GLY A 47 -2.72 -3.63 -9.97
N LYS A 48 -2.29 -4.45 -8.98
CA LYS A 48 -2.25 -4.10 -7.54
C LYS A 48 -1.49 -2.79 -7.26
N SER A 49 -0.23 -2.69 -7.71
CA SER A 49 0.59 -1.48 -7.50
C SER A 49 0.02 -0.26 -8.23
N THR A 50 -0.63 -0.47 -9.38
CA THR A 50 -1.33 0.60 -10.09
C THR A 50 -2.54 1.08 -9.29
N LEU A 51 -3.33 0.17 -8.73
CA LEU A 51 -4.47 0.50 -7.88
C LEU A 51 -4.02 1.29 -6.65
N LEU A 52 -2.97 0.85 -5.94
CA LEU A 52 -2.41 1.57 -4.79
C LEU A 52 -1.98 3.00 -5.15
N ARG A 53 -1.32 3.19 -6.30
CA ARG A 53 -0.85 4.50 -6.76
C ARG A 53 -1.95 5.46 -7.21
N HIS A 54 -3.17 4.98 -7.40
CA HIS A 54 -4.33 5.87 -7.60
C HIS A 54 -4.78 6.51 -6.29
N VAL A 55 -4.65 5.78 -5.16
CA VAL A 55 -5.12 6.27 -3.85
C VAL A 55 -4.45 7.57 -3.43
N ASP A 56 -3.15 7.71 -3.69
CA ASP A 56 -2.37 8.92 -3.35
C ASP A 56 -2.20 9.90 -4.52
N GLY A 57 -2.83 9.60 -5.67
CA GLY A 57 -2.77 10.42 -6.87
C GLY A 57 -1.41 10.45 -7.56
N LEU A 58 -0.54 9.45 -7.34
CA LEU A 58 0.68 9.25 -8.16
C LEU A 58 0.33 8.82 -9.58
N VAL A 59 -0.80 8.16 -9.74
CA VAL A 59 -1.38 7.80 -11.03
C VAL A 59 -2.83 8.28 -11.05
N THR A 60 -3.25 8.87 -12.17
CA THR A 60 -4.64 9.31 -12.38
C THR A 60 -5.38 8.30 -13.26
N PRO A 61 -6.69 8.09 -13.10
CA PRO A 61 -7.46 7.22 -13.95
C PRO A 61 -7.52 7.73 -15.40
N SER A 62 -7.62 6.83 -16.37
CA SER A 62 -7.94 7.20 -17.78
C SER A 62 -9.45 7.45 -17.93
N THR A 63 -10.28 6.64 -17.25
CA THR A 63 -11.73 6.81 -17.11
C THR A 63 -12.17 6.34 -15.74
N GLY A 64 -13.37 6.73 -15.31
CA GLY A 64 -13.88 6.47 -13.96
C GLY A 64 -13.35 7.47 -12.93
N THR A 65 -13.69 7.26 -11.68
CA THR A 65 -13.36 8.15 -10.56
C THR A 65 -12.69 7.40 -9.42
N VAL A 66 -11.70 8.05 -8.78
CA VAL A 66 -11.10 7.60 -7.54
C VAL A 66 -11.29 8.69 -6.50
N THR A 67 -11.99 8.38 -5.43
CA THR A 67 -12.17 9.28 -4.28
C THR A 67 -11.36 8.75 -3.10
N THR A 68 -10.49 9.58 -2.54
CA THR A 68 -9.69 9.25 -1.35
C THR A 68 -9.89 10.32 -0.29
N LEU A 69 -10.33 9.94 0.89
CA LEU A 69 -10.68 10.84 1.99
C LEU A 69 -11.60 12.00 1.54
N GLY A 70 -12.56 11.72 0.65
CA GLY A 70 -13.49 12.69 0.09
C GLY A 70 -12.94 13.56 -1.04
N ILE A 71 -11.69 13.34 -1.48
CA ILE A 71 -11.05 14.09 -2.57
C ILE A 71 -11.09 13.24 -3.85
N ASP A 72 -11.70 13.76 -4.93
CA ASP A 72 -11.59 13.18 -6.27
C ASP A 72 -10.16 13.38 -6.79
N VAL A 73 -9.40 12.28 -6.84
CA VAL A 73 -7.98 12.28 -7.22
C VAL A 73 -7.77 12.73 -8.68
N GLY A 74 -8.73 12.41 -9.55
CA GLY A 74 -8.64 12.75 -10.98
C GLY A 74 -8.85 14.25 -11.25
N ALA A 75 -9.71 14.91 -10.47
CA ALA A 75 -10.06 16.31 -10.60
C ALA A 75 -9.26 17.24 -9.67
N ALA A 76 -8.55 16.68 -8.66
CA ALA A 76 -7.89 17.45 -7.64
C ALA A 76 -6.72 18.30 -8.16
N SER A 77 -6.63 19.52 -7.66
CA SER A 77 -5.50 20.41 -7.89
C SER A 77 -4.20 19.85 -7.27
N ALA A 78 -3.05 20.34 -7.74
CA ALA A 78 -1.75 19.98 -7.17
C ALA A 78 -1.62 20.33 -5.66
N ARG A 79 -2.38 21.32 -5.18
CA ARG A 79 -2.44 21.69 -3.75
C ARG A 79 -3.23 20.64 -2.95
N GLU A 80 -4.37 20.20 -3.45
CA GLU A 80 -5.22 19.19 -2.83
C GLU A 80 -4.52 17.84 -2.80
N LEU A 81 -3.90 17.40 -3.91
CA LEU A 81 -3.11 16.17 -3.95
C LEU A 81 -1.93 16.22 -2.97
N ARG A 82 -1.29 17.38 -2.80
CA ARG A 82 -0.21 17.53 -1.81
C ARG A 82 -0.75 17.44 -0.37
N ALA A 83 -1.95 17.95 -0.12
CA ALA A 83 -2.62 17.82 1.18
C ALA A 83 -3.07 16.37 1.44
N LEU A 84 -3.59 15.69 0.42
CA LEU A 84 -3.95 14.27 0.48
C LEU A 84 -2.74 13.39 0.82
N ARG A 85 -1.63 13.54 0.08
CA ARG A 85 -0.40 12.76 0.29
C ARG A 85 0.21 12.89 1.68
N LYS A 86 -0.09 13.96 2.42
CA LYS A 86 0.30 14.09 3.82
C LYS A 86 -0.49 13.16 4.75
N GLN A 87 -1.66 12.71 4.32
CA GLN A 87 -2.54 11.83 5.07
C GLN A 87 -2.46 10.36 4.61
N VAL A 88 -1.62 10.09 3.60
CA VAL A 88 -1.42 8.75 3.05
C VAL A 88 0.05 8.37 3.21
N GLY A 89 0.34 7.43 4.10
CA GLY A 89 1.67 6.82 4.23
C GLY A 89 1.86 5.74 3.17
N PHE A 90 3.06 5.64 2.61
CA PHE A 90 3.36 4.60 1.62
C PHE A 90 4.60 3.80 2.03
N VAL A 91 4.46 2.49 2.09
CA VAL A 91 5.53 1.51 2.33
C VAL A 91 5.75 0.73 1.03
N PHE A 92 6.93 0.81 0.46
CA PHE A 92 7.27 0.19 -0.82
C PHE A 92 7.93 -1.18 -0.62
N GLN A 93 7.90 -2.01 -1.65
CA GLN A 93 8.57 -3.31 -1.71
C GLN A 93 10.08 -3.21 -1.50
N GLN A 94 10.73 -2.26 -2.17
CA GLN A 94 12.12 -1.89 -1.91
C GLN A 94 12.09 -0.78 -0.86
N PHE A 95 12.59 -1.01 0.31
CA PHE A 95 12.49 -0.13 1.50
C PHE A 95 12.67 1.36 1.23
N HIS A 96 13.39 1.72 0.16
CA HIS A 96 13.71 3.09 -0.26
C HIS A 96 14.30 3.94 0.88
N LEU A 97 15.07 3.31 1.75
CA LEU A 97 15.91 4.00 2.71
C LEU A 97 17.22 4.43 2.02
N VAL A 98 17.70 5.62 2.38
CA VAL A 98 19.01 6.07 1.93
C VAL A 98 20.07 5.35 2.75
N GLY A 99 20.78 4.41 2.14
CA GLY A 99 21.71 3.50 2.84
C GLY A 99 22.77 4.22 3.65
N SER A 100 23.34 5.32 3.13
CA SER A 100 24.39 6.10 3.78
C SER A 100 23.91 6.95 4.96
N MET A 101 22.60 7.14 5.13
CA MET A 101 22.00 7.88 6.24
C MET A 101 21.72 6.95 7.41
N THR A 102 21.71 7.50 8.63
CA THR A 102 21.22 6.78 9.80
C THR A 102 19.74 6.45 9.68
N LEU A 103 19.26 5.43 10.42
CA LEU A 103 17.86 5.07 10.44
C LEU A 103 16.99 6.24 10.92
N LEU A 104 17.43 6.95 11.96
CA LEU A 104 16.74 8.14 12.47
C LEU A 104 16.61 9.24 11.42
N GLU A 105 17.67 9.52 10.65
CA GLU A 105 17.61 10.50 9.55
C GLU A 105 16.61 10.05 8.48
N ASN A 106 16.63 8.78 8.09
CA ASN A 106 15.68 8.22 7.15
C ASN A 106 14.23 8.40 7.64
N VAL A 107 13.96 8.11 8.91
CA VAL A 107 12.61 8.27 9.49
C VAL A 107 12.22 9.75 9.51
N CYS A 108 13.12 10.67 9.88
CA CYS A 108 12.86 12.11 9.84
C CYS A 108 12.43 12.60 8.45
N THR A 109 12.90 11.97 7.35
CA THR A 109 12.48 12.36 5.99
C THR A 109 10.97 12.23 5.76
N GLY A 110 10.29 11.35 6.48
CA GLY A 110 8.83 11.22 6.42
C GLY A 110 8.08 12.50 6.80
N ALA A 111 8.71 13.41 7.57
CA ALA A 111 8.12 14.70 7.94
C ALA A 111 8.40 15.84 6.94
N LEU A 112 9.14 15.62 5.85
CA LEU A 112 9.56 16.67 4.92
C LEU A 112 8.38 17.47 4.34
N ALA A 113 7.25 16.83 4.09
CA ALA A 113 6.06 17.49 3.56
C ALA A 113 5.47 18.56 4.51
N SER A 114 5.80 18.52 5.81
CA SER A 114 5.35 19.48 6.83
C SER A 114 6.39 20.55 7.15
N LEU A 115 7.60 20.44 6.62
CA LEU A 115 8.73 21.31 6.92
C LEU A 115 9.02 22.28 5.77
N ARG A 116 9.63 23.44 6.10
CA ARG A 116 10.07 24.44 5.12
C ARG A 116 11.61 24.50 5.10
N GLY A 117 12.16 24.78 3.92
CA GLY A 117 13.59 24.94 3.69
C GLY A 117 14.37 23.61 3.59
N PRO A 118 15.65 23.67 3.19
CA PRO A 118 16.51 22.52 2.99
C PRO A 118 16.84 21.80 4.30
N ARG A 119 17.17 20.51 4.20
CA ARG A 119 17.59 19.66 5.33
C ARG A 119 18.95 19.04 5.01
N PHE A 120 19.93 19.31 5.86
CA PHE A 120 21.30 18.81 5.74
C PHE A 120 21.65 18.08 7.04
N GLY A 121 21.41 16.78 7.07
CA GLY A 121 21.63 15.95 8.25
C GLY A 121 20.66 16.24 9.42
N LEU A 122 20.81 15.46 10.47
CA LEU A 122 19.89 15.41 11.61
C LEU A 122 19.74 16.73 12.36
N ILE A 123 20.81 17.52 12.43
CA ILE A 123 20.85 18.79 13.17
C ILE A 123 19.86 19.83 12.66
N THR A 124 19.52 19.76 11.37
CA THR A 124 18.60 20.73 10.74
C THR A 124 17.11 20.38 10.93
N TYR A 125 16.81 19.20 11.50
CA TYR A 125 15.44 18.85 11.86
C TYR A 125 15.08 19.44 13.24
N PRO A 126 13.86 20.01 13.40
CA PRO A 126 13.37 20.47 14.70
C PRO A 126 13.44 19.34 15.75
N LYS A 127 13.66 19.71 17.01
CA LYS A 127 13.72 18.76 18.12
C LYS A 127 12.46 17.87 18.19
N SER A 128 11.28 18.46 17.98
CA SER A 128 10.00 17.72 17.97
C SER A 128 9.93 16.64 16.89
N ILE A 129 10.49 16.90 15.69
CA ILE A 129 10.56 15.89 14.61
C ILE A 129 11.50 14.76 14.98
N ARG A 130 12.66 15.06 15.55
CA ARG A 130 13.63 14.05 15.98
C ARG A 130 13.08 13.17 17.11
N LEU A 131 12.40 13.77 18.08
CA LEU A 131 11.74 13.00 19.16
C LEU A 131 10.65 12.10 18.61
N ARG A 132 9.74 12.61 17.77
CA ARG A 132 8.70 11.79 17.13
C ARG A 132 9.28 10.68 16.25
N ALA A 133 10.41 10.91 15.59
CA ALA A 133 11.09 9.87 14.84
C ALA A 133 11.65 8.76 15.76
N LEU A 134 12.19 9.11 16.92
CA LEU A 134 12.60 8.13 17.94
C LEU A 134 11.41 7.36 18.51
N GLU A 135 10.29 8.02 18.79
CA GLU A 135 9.05 7.38 19.23
C GLU A 135 8.53 6.38 18.18
N ASN A 136 8.54 6.74 16.90
CA ASN A 136 8.16 5.81 15.83
C ASN A 136 9.16 4.66 15.66
N LEU A 137 10.45 4.89 15.89
CA LEU A 137 11.46 3.83 15.91
C LEU A 137 11.25 2.87 17.08
N ASP A 138 10.89 3.38 18.25
CA ASP A 138 10.54 2.55 19.41
C ASP A 138 9.30 1.70 19.12
N ARG A 139 8.24 2.30 18.55
CA ARG A 139 7.02 1.58 18.14
C ARG A 139 7.28 0.42 17.19
N VAL A 140 8.30 0.53 16.33
CA VAL A 140 8.67 -0.57 15.40
C VAL A 140 9.78 -1.47 15.97
N GLY A 141 10.20 -1.27 17.23
CA GLY A 141 11.22 -2.06 17.91
C GLY A 141 12.63 -1.85 17.34
N LEU A 142 12.97 -0.60 16.98
CA LEU A 142 14.26 -0.22 16.40
C LEU A 142 14.89 1.00 17.10
N ALA A 143 14.54 1.28 18.35
CA ALA A 143 15.10 2.41 19.11
C ALA A 143 16.63 2.31 19.20
N ASP A 144 17.18 1.12 19.50
CA ASP A 144 18.61 0.88 19.64
C ASP A 144 19.38 1.03 18.32
N GLN A 145 18.72 0.87 17.17
CA GLN A 145 19.28 0.99 15.83
C GLN A 145 19.17 2.41 15.26
N ALA A 146 18.61 3.37 16.01
CA ALA A 146 18.31 4.72 15.53
C ALA A 146 19.50 5.41 14.83
N PHE A 147 20.70 5.22 15.36
CA PHE A 147 21.92 5.85 14.85
C PHE A 147 22.76 4.93 13.94
N GLN A 148 22.30 3.72 13.66
CA GLN A 148 22.95 2.84 12.69
C GLN A 148 22.62 3.27 11.27
N ARG A 149 23.54 3.07 10.34
CA ARG A 149 23.31 3.32 8.90
C ARG A 149 22.29 2.32 8.37
N ALA A 150 21.42 2.79 7.49
CA ALA A 150 20.36 1.95 6.96
C ALA A 150 20.88 0.75 6.15
N ASP A 151 22.02 0.88 5.46
CA ASP A 151 22.66 -0.21 4.69
C ASP A 151 23.28 -1.32 5.55
N THR A 152 23.43 -1.12 6.86
CA THR A 152 23.95 -2.13 7.79
C THR A 152 22.85 -2.94 8.48
N LEU A 153 21.60 -2.59 8.25
CA LEU A 153 20.44 -3.24 8.85
C LEU A 153 19.98 -4.46 8.05
N SER A 154 19.39 -5.45 8.72
CA SER A 154 18.73 -6.57 8.04
C SER A 154 17.53 -6.10 7.21
N GLY A 155 17.08 -6.89 6.21
CA GLY A 155 15.93 -6.56 5.39
C GLY A 155 14.65 -6.30 6.21
N GLY A 156 14.39 -7.12 7.23
CA GLY A 156 13.26 -6.93 8.15
C GLY A 156 13.39 -5.65 8.99
N GLN A 157 14.61 -5.29 9.44
CA GLN A 157 14.85 -4.02 10.11
C GLN A 157 14.65 -2.83 9.17
N GLN A 158 15.15 -2.90 7.94
CA GLN A 158 14.95 -1.85 6.94
C GLN A 158 13.47 -1.66 6.64
N GLN A 159 12.70 -2.74 6.50
CA GLN A 159 11.26 -2.66 6.26
C GLN A 159 10.52 -2.02 7.44
N ARG A 160 10.82 -2.44 8.68
CA ARG A 160 10.25 -1.78 9.87
C ARG A 160 10.64 -0.30 9.95
N GLY A 161 11.86 0.06 9.56
CA GLY A 161 12.29 1.44 9.42
C GLY A 161 11.48 2.22 8.36
N ALA A 162 11.15 1.59 7.23
CA ALA A 162 10.28 2.19 6.21
C ALA A 162 8.85 2.42 6.73
N VAL A 163 8.33 1.50 7.56
CA VAL A 163 7.04 1.70 8.26
C VAL A 163 7.14 2.90 9.21
N ALA A 164 8.19 2.99 10.06
CA ALA A 164 8.39 4.13 10.95
C ALA A 164 8.46 5.46 10.20
N ARG A 165 9.11 5.49 9.03
CA ARG A 165 9.16 6.66 8.16
C ARG A 165 7.77 7.06 7.65
N ALA A 166 6.94 6.09 7.25
CA ALA A 166 5.57 6.35 6.80
C ALA A 166 4.71 6.93 7.94
N LEU A 167 4.88 6.45 9.16
CA LEU A 167 4.16 6.93 10.36
C LEU A 167 4.50 8.37 10.74
N MET A 168 5.66 8.91 10.31
CA MET A 168 6.01 10.32 10.53
C MET A 168 5.01 11.30 9.93
N GLN A 169 4.26 10.89 8.93
CA GLN A 169 3.20 11.69 8.31
C GLN A 169 1.92 11.73 9.16
N GLN A 170 1.80 10.90 10.19
CA GLN A 170 0.56 10.68 10.95
C GLN A 170 -0.60 10.36 10.00
N PRO A 171 -0.45 9.32 9.16
CA PRO A 171 -1.38 9.06 8.06
C PRO A 171 -2.73 8.58 8.59
N ARG A 172 -3.79 8.79 7.79
CA ARG A 172 -5.10 8.15 7.97
C ARG A 172 -5.21 6.86 7.15
N ILE A 173 -4.41 6.76 6.08
CA ILE A 173 -4.33 5.59 5.22
C ILE A 173 -2.86 5.16 5.12
N LEU A 174 -2.60 3.88 5.29
CA LEU A 174 -1.29 3.26 5.04
C LEU A 174 -1.40 2.33 3.84
N LEU A 175 -0.67 2.65 2.79
CA LEU A 175 -0.50 1.81 1.60
C LEU A 175 0.78 1.00 1.75
N ALA A 176 0.72 -0.31 1.49
CA ALA A 176 1.88 -1.18 1.53
C ALA A 176 1.93 -2.04 0.26
N ASP A 177 2.88 -1.73 -0.62
CA ASP A 177 3.06 -2.46 -1.88
C ASP A 177 4.08 -3.57 -1.69
N GLU A 178 3.61 -4.81 -1.55
CA GLU A 178 4.40 -6.02 -1.33
C GLU A 178 5.43 -5.90 -0.18
N PRO A 179 5.01 -5.47 1.02
CA PRO A 179 5.92 -5.06 2.09
C PRO A 179 6.80 -6.19 2.65
N VAL A 180 6.51 -7.43 2.27
CA VAL A 180 7.21 -8.62 2.80
C VAL A 180 7.80 -9.53 1.70
N ALA A 181 7.75 -9.11 0.43
CA ALA A 181 8.14 -9.97 -0.69
C ALA A 181 9.61 -10.41 -0.68
N SER A 182 10.50 -9.61 -0.08
CA SER A 182 11.95 -9.86 -0.04
C SER A 182 12.44 -10.34 1.33
N LEU A 183 11.52 -10.72 2.22
CA LEU A 183 11.84 -11.09 3.59
C LEU A 183 11.73 -12.61 3.78
N ASP A 184 12.52 -13.13 4.72
CA ASP A 184 12.31 -14.48 5.25
C ASP A 184 10.95 -14.59 5.96
N PRO A 185 10.40 -15.80 6.15
CA PRO A 185 9.05 -15.98 6.70
C PRO A 185 8.87 -15.38 8.10
N GLU A 186 9.89 -15.44 8.95
CA GLU A 186 9.83 -14.90 10.32
C GLU A 186 9.79 -13.37 10.31
N SER A 187 10.68 -12.74 9.54
CA SER A 187 10.70 -11.28 9.34
C SER A 187 9.40 -10.78 8.68
N ALA A 188 8.85 -11.54 7.73
CA ALA A 188 7.58 -11.21 7.08
C ALA A 188 6.43 -11.20 8.09
N ASP A 189 6.32 -12.21 8.94
CA ASP A 189 5.30 -12.29 9.98
C ASP A 189 5.44 -11.15 11.01
N GLN A 190 6.67 -10.82 11.44
CA GLN A 190 6.93 -9.69 12.33
C GLN A 190 6.47 -8.36 11.73
N VAL A 191 6.74 -8.10 10.45
CA VAL A 191 6.30 -6.88 9.76
C VAL A 191 4.78 -6.81 9.64
N MET A 192 4.12 -7.93 9.31
CA MET A 192 2.67 -7.96 9.21
C MET A 192 1.98 -7.78 10.56
N ARG A 193 2.49 -8.42 11.64
CA ARG A 193 2.03 -8.17 13.02
C ARG A 193 2.19 -6.71 13.41
N LEU A 194 3.31 -6.10 13.07
CA LEU A 194 3.56 -4.69 13.35
C LEU A 194 2.52 -3.80 12.66
N ILE A 195 2.28 -3.99 11.37
CA ILE A 195 1.30 -3.22 10.61
C ILE A 195 -0.11 -3.40 11.19
N ALA A 196 -0.51 -4.63 11.51
CA ALA A 196 -1.82 -4.91 12.12
C ALA A 196 -1.98 -4.25 13.48
N ARG A 197 -0.96 -4.32 14.35
CA ARG A 197 -0.96 -3.67 15.66
C ARG A 197 -1.11 -2.15 15.52
N ILE A 198 -0.30 -1.51 14.68
CA ILE A 198 -0.34 -0.07 14.46
C ILE A 198 -1.67 0.36 13.86
N SER A 199 -2.22 -0.43 12.92
CA SER A 199 -3.55 -0.18 12.36
C SER A 199 -4.62 -0.15 13.45
N ALA A 200 -4.59 -1.10 14.38
CA ALA A 200 -5.54 -1.15 15.49
C ALA A 200 -5.34 -0.01 16.49
N GLU A 201 -4.07 0.32 16.85
CA GLU A 201 -3.74 1.41 17.80
C GLU A 201 -4.16 2.79 17.28
N ASP A 202 -3.88 3.08 16.01
CA ASP A 202 -4.08 4.40 15.41
C ASP A 202 -5.39 4.50 14.58
N ASN A 203 -6.19 3.43 14.54
CA ASN A 203 -7.38 3.31 13.67
C ASN A 203 -7.08 3.64 12.19
N LEU A 204 -5.95 3.10 11.69
CA LEU A 204 -5.51 3.31 10.31
C LEU A 204 -6.30 2.45 9.33
N THR A 205 -6.70 3.04 8.22
CA THR A 205 -7.10 2.28 7.04
C THR A 205 -5.83 1.73 6.36
N VAL A 206 -5.77 0.43 6.12
CA VAL A 206 -4.60 -0.21 5.50
C VAL A 206 -5.01 -0.87 4.19
N VAL A 207 -4.28 -0.59 3.11
CA VAL A 207 -4.38 -1.36 1.86
C VAL A 207 -3.02 -1.94 1.54
N CYS A 208 -2.91 -3.26 1.62
CA CYS A 208 -1.67 -4.00 1.49
C CYS A 208 -1.74 -4.97 0.31
N SER A 209 -0.78 -4.91 -0.63
CA SER A 209 -0.66 -5.95 -1.66
C SER A 209 0.20 -7.10 -1.16
N LEU A 210 -0.29 -8.33 -1.32
CA LEU A 210 0.44 -9.56 -0.97
C LEU A 210 0.35 -10.59 -2.10
N HIS A 211 1.33 -11.50 -2.12
CA HIS A 211 1.29 -12.70 -2.98
C HIS A 211 0.92 -13.97 -2.21
N GLN A 212 1.08 -13.96 -0.90
CA GLN A 212 0.87 -15.12 -0.04
C GLN A 212 -0.56 -15.09 0.52
N VAL A 213 -1.37 -16.06 0.10
CA VAL A 213 -2.77 -16.18 0.52
C VAL A 213 -2.89 -16.37 2.04
N GLU A 214 -1.99 -17.15 2.63
CA GLU A 214 -1.97 -17.41 4.07
C GLU A 214 -1.84 -16.11 4.88
N LEU A 215 -0.92 -15.23 4.49
CA LEU A 215 -0.77 -13.94 5.15
C LEU A 215 -2.00 -13.06 4.94
N ALA A 216 -2.60 -13.09 3.74
CA ALA A 216 -3.81 -12.32 3.46
C ALA A 216 -4.99 -12.74 4.34
N LEU A 217 -5.18 -14.04 4.53
CA LEU A 217 -6.26 -14.58 5.37
C LEU A 217 -6.00 -14.37 6.86
N THR A 218 -4.72 -14.31 7.27
CA THR A 218 -4.34 -14.11 8.68
C THR A 218 -4.46 -12.64 9.10
N TRP A 219 -4.05 -11.71 8.23
CA TRP A 219 -3.84 -10.31 8.62
C TRP A 219 -4.87 -9.33 8.03
N GLY A 220 -5.59 -9.71 6.96
CA GLY A 220 -6.63 -8.88 6.36
C GLY A 220 -7.99 -9.04 7.03
N ASN A 221 -8.79 -7.97 7.06
CA ASN A 221 -10.22 -8.07 7.36
C ASN A 221 -11.00 -8.47 6.10
N ARG A 222 -10.50 -8.08 4.92
CA ARG A 222 -11.11 -8.30 3.62
C ARG A 222 -10.05 -8.50 2.56
N VAL A 223 -10.36 -9.31 1.56
CA VAL A 223 -9.52 -9.58 0.39
C VAL A 223 -10.19 -9.04 -0.85
N ILE A 224 -9.43 -8.28 -1.64
CA ILE A 224 -9.79 -7.89 -3.00
C ILE A 224 -8.82 -8.58 -3.95
N GLY A 225 -9.32 -9.51 -4.76
CA GLY A 225 -8.55 -10.26 -5.74
C GLY A 225 -8.54 -9.58 -7.09
N LEU A 226 -7.35 -9.29 -7.64
CA LEU A 226 -7.14 -8.67 -8.94
C LEU A 226 -6.57 -9.67 -9.94
N ARG A 227 -7.18 -9.72 -11.13
CA ARG A 227 -6.70 -10.52 -12.26
C ARG A 227 -6.86 -9.75 -13.56
N SER A 228 -5.74 -9.56 -14.29
CA SER A 228 -5.72 -8.80 -15.57
C SER A 228 -6.41 -7.43 -15.47
N GLY A 229 -6.15 -6.70 -14.39
CA GLY A 229 -6.70 -5.36 -14.16
C GLY A 229 -8.14 -5.31 -13.66
N ARG A 230 -8.81 -6.45 -13.44
CA ARG A 230 -10.21 -6.54 -12.99
C ARG A 230 -10.30 -7.10 -11.57
N VAL A 231 -11.28 -6.67 -10.81
CA VAL A 231 -11.66 -7.29 -9.53
C VAL A 231 -12.40 -8.59 -9.84
N VAL A 232 -11.87 -9.70 -9.32
CA VAL A 232 -12.47 -11.05 -9.49
C VAL A 232 -12.92 -11.68 -8.17
N LEU A 233 -12.52 -11.08 -7.05
CA LEU A 233 -12.91 -11.47 -5.70
C LEU A 233 -12.98 -10.21 -4.85
N ASP A 234 -14.00 -10.07 -4.04
CA ASP A 234 -14.14 -9.00 -3.05
C ASP A 234 -14.98 -9.52 -1.89
N THR A 235 -14.31 -9.92 -0.79
CA THR A 235 -14.98 -10.63 0.30
C THR A 235 -14.24 -10.47 1.64
N PRO A 236 -14.96 -10.46 2.78
CA PRO A 236 -14.34 -10.56 4.10
C PRO A 236 -13.50 -11.83 4.24
N THR A 237 -12.42 -11.77 5.02
CA THR A 237 -11.57 -12.94 5.30
C THR A 237 -12.27 -13.94 6.23
N SER A 238 -13.24 -13.49 7.04
CA SER A 238 -14.03 -14.34 7.91
C SER A 238 -14.88 -15.31 7.07
N GLY A 239 -14.51 -16.58 7.10
CA GLY A 239 -15.18 -17.64 6.33
C GLY A 239 -14.68 -17.84 4.90
N LEU A 240 -13.71 -17.05 4.43
CA LEU A 240 -13.10 -17.25 3.12
C LEU A 240 -12.20 -18.50 3.12
N ALA A 241 -12.55 -19.49 2.32
CA ALA A 241 -11.75 -20.70 2.18
C ALA A 241 -10.46 -20.39 1.38
N ARG A 242 -9.34 -21.03 1.77
CA ARG A 242 -8.06 -20.92 1.06
C ARG A 242 -8.19 -21.20 -0.44
N GLY A 243 -8.98 -22.22 -0.81
CA GLY A 243 -9.22 -22.61 -2.22
C GLY A 243 -9.89 -21.49 -3.02
N GLU A 244 -10.82 -20.77 -2.41
CA GLU A 244 -11.51 -19.63 -3.02
C GLU A 244 -10.55 -18.46 -3.22
N ALA A 245 -9.77 -18.11 -2.20
CA ALA A 245 -8.73 -17.08 -2.32
C ALA A 245 -7.68 -17.46 -3.39
N MET A 246 -7.32 -18.73 -3.52
CA MET A 246 -6.42 -19.23 -4.56
C MET A 246 -7.01 -19.14 -5.97
N SER A 247 -8.33 -19.06 -6.13
CA SER A 247 -8.98 -18.90 -7.45
C SER A 247 -8.56 -17.61 -8.18
N VAL A 248 -8.13 -16.60 -7.43
CA VAL A 248 -7.59 -15.34 -7.97
C VAL A 248 -6.37 -15.60 -8.88
N TYR A 249 -5.60 -16.66 -8.59
CA TYR A 249 -4.40 -17.06 -9.34
C TYR A 249 -4.68 -18.00 -10.50
N ALA A 250 -5.93 -18.45 -10.70
CA ALA A 250 -6.29 -19.33 -11.82
C ALA A 250 -5.99 -18.63 -13.16
N LYS A 251 -5.36 -19.34 -14.08
CA LYS A 251 -5.14 -18.82 -15.44
C LYS A 251 -6.50 -18.58 -16.10
N VAL A 252 -6.66 -17.42 -16.74
CA VAL A 252 -7.78 -17.21 -17.65
C VAL A 252 -7.64 -18.26 -18.76
N ALA A 253 -8.59 -19.15 -18.92
CA ALA A 253 -8.61 -20.03 -20.08
C ALA A 253 -8.60 -19.13 -21.31
N ALA A 254 -7.58 -19.27 -22.15
CA ALA A 254 -7.55 -18.55 -23.43
C ALA A 254 -8.87 -18.88 -24.15
N PRO A 255 -9.54 -17.89 -24.76
CA PRO A 255 -10.71 -18.18 -25.56
C PRO A 255 -10.30 -19.22 -26.61
N VAL A 256 -11.00 -20.36 -26.64
CA VAL A 256 -10.80 -21.41 -27.65
C VAL A 256 -11.19 -20.74 -28.97
N VAL A 257 -10.20 -20.30 -29.73
CA VAL A 257 -10.41 -19.88 -31.11
C VAL A 257 -10.78 -21.16 -31.85
N PRO A 258 -12.01 -21.30 -32.39
CA PRO A 258 -12.33 -22.47 -33.19
C PRO A 258 -11.37 -22.53 -34.37
N LEU A 259 -10.59 -23.59 -34.48
CA LEU A 259 -9.84 -23.87 -35.70
C LEU A 259 -10.89 -23.96 -36.83
N LEU A 260 -10.96 -22.91 -37.66
CA LEU A 260 -11.68 -22.98 -38.91
C LEU A 260 -11.08 -24.15 -39.69
N ALA A 261 -11.84 -25.23 -39.81
CA ALA A 261 -11.52 -26.35 -40.66
C ALA A 261 -11.24 -25.81 -42.08
N LYS A 262 -10.01 -25.93 -42.54
CA LYS A 262 -9.70 -25.73 -43.95
C LYS A 262 -10.45 -26.85 -44.70
N THR A 263 -11.59 -26.49 -45.28
CA THR A 263 -12.20 -27.28 -46.33
C THR A 263 -11.30 -27.14 -47.56
N GLY A 264 -10.82 -28.27 -48.01
CA GLY A 264 -9.99 -28.46 -49.19
C GLY A 264 -10.64 -28.06 -50.51
#